data_ff082675b5b532390e3b372625db3934
#
_entry.id   ff082675b5b532390e3b372625db3934
#
_cell.length_a   1.000
_cell.length_b   1.000
_cell.length_c   1.000
_cell.angle_alpha   90.00
_cell.angle_beta   90.00
_cell.angle_gamma   90.00
#
_symmetry.space_group_name_H-M   'P 1'
#
loop_
_entity.id
_entity.type
_entity.pdbx_description
1 polymer ?
#
loop_
_entity_poly.entity_id
_entity_poly.type
_entity_poly.pdbx_seq_one_letter_code
_entity_poly.pdbx_strand_id
1 'polypeptide(L)'
;MDTIVSEKALRAFMERVFEKEGFAAPDARTIADVLMQADLFAIESHGAQRMMYYHKNIASGSVNVRAVPEIVRQTPVSALMDAHFAMGQLSAAAAMRLAIDKAKATGVGIVCVRNSSHYGIAGYYPLMAAREGLCAFSMTNTGPIMVPTFGREMMLGTNPLAFCMPADPVPFWFDASTTVVTLGKVEVYAKREKPMPQGWTIDENGESCADAHKMNRSILAGEMGGILPLGGEGELRSGHKGYGLAIMVEALTGVLAQGLLSPEMQGAHGDHTSHFFLAFDPAMFGDPAEIRAQMSRYLQMLRDSEKLPGHERIYTPGEKAFEAQARRMREGIPVEEKTLLELRAIAAELGVEAI
;
A
#
# COMPACT_ATOMS: atom_id res chain seq x y z
N MET A 1 22.47 -9.91 9.71
CA MET A 1 21.74 -9.55 10.96
C MET A 1 21.12 -8.19 10.76
N ASP A 2 19.93 -7.94 11.33
CA ASP A 2 19.32 -6.62 11.19
C ASP A 2 20.04 -5.60 12.09
N THR A 3 20.25 -4.40 11.56
CA THR A 3 20.77 -3.26 12.32
C THR A 3 19.60 -2.47 12.89
N ILE A 4 19.61 -2.18 14.17
CA ILE A 4 18.57 -1.35 14.80
C ILE A 4 18.92 0.12 14.60
N VAL A 5 18.01 0.84 13.93
CA VAL A 5 18.14 2.27 13.64
C VAL A 5 17.02 3.01 14.36
N SER A 6 17.33 4.15 15.00
CA SER A 6 16.28 4.95 15.64
C SER A 6 15.34 5.56 14.59
N GLU A 7 14.05 5.68 14.94
CA GLU A 7 13.05 6.33 14.08
C GLU A 7 13.53 7.70 13.62
N LYS A 8 14.03 8.51 14.54
CA LYS A 8 14.52 9.87 14.26
C LYS A 8 15.69 9.89 13.23
N ALA A 9 16.64 8.95 13.35
CA ALA A 9 17.78 8.89 12.45
C ALA A 9 17.36 8.45 11.04
N LEU A 10 16.52 7.41 10.95
CA LEU A 10 16.02 6.88 9.68
C LEU A 10 15.15 7.91 8.95
N ARG A 11 14.24 8.58 9.66
CA ARG A 11 13.39 9.67 9.13
C ARG A 11 14.23 10.81 8.57
N ALA A 12 15.17 11.32 9.37
CA ALA A 12 16.03 12.42 8.95
C ALA A 12 16.91 12.06 7.75
N PHE A 13 17.33 10.80 7.65
CA PHE A 13 18.04 10.29 6.48
C PHE A 13 17.13 10.30 5.23
N MET A 14 15.91 9.74 5.32
CA MET A 14 14.94 9.73 4.22
C MET A 14 14.63 11.16 3.74
N GLU A 15 14.36 12.08 4.65
CA GLU A 15 14.08 13.48 4.32
C GLU A 15 15.24 14.11 3.54
N ARG A 16 16.50 13.95 4.03
CA ARG A 16 17.68 14.47 3.32
C ARG A 16 17.86 13.86 1.93
N VAL A 17 17.60 12.57 1.77
CA VAL A 17 17.67 11.91 0.46
C VAL A 17 16.67 12.53 -0.49
N PHE A 18 15.38 12.64 -0.12
CA PHE A 18 14.37 13.21 -1.00
C PHE A 18 14.57 14.70 -1.29
N GLU A 19 15.12 15.48 -0.34
CA GLU A 19 15.53 16.86 -0.62
C GLU A 19 16.64 16.92 -1.68
N LYS A 20 17.61 16.01 -1.63
CA LYS A 20 18.68 15.91 -2.63
C LYS A 20 18.19 15.43 -3.99
N GLU A 21 17.15 14.60 -4.03
CA GLU A 21 16.44 14.20 -5.25
C GLU A 21 15.67 15.37 -5.90
N GLY A 22 15.53 16.51 -5.22
CA GLY A 22 14.94 17.73 -5.75
C GLY A 22 13.54 18.06 -5.22
N PHE A 23 13.04 17.35 -4.23
CA PHE A 23 11.79 17.70 -3.56
C PHE A 23 11.98 18.85 -2.58
N ALA A 24 10.95 19.70 -2.44
CA ALA A 24 10.90 20.69 -1.36
C ALA A 24 10.84 20.00 0.02
N ALA A 25 11.37 20.63 1.06
CA ALA A 25 11.39 20.03 2.40
C ALA A 25 10.02 19.57 2.94
N PRO A 26 8.87 20.26 2.71
CA PRO A 26 7.57 19.73 3.09
C PRO A 26 7.18 18.43 2.36
N ASP A 27 7.52 18.33 1.08
CA ASP A 27 7.24 17.16 0.24
C ASP A 27 8.13 15.98 0.66
N ALA A 28 9.42 16.23 0.86
CA ALA A 28 10.35 15.23 1.37
C ALA A 28 9.88 14.66 2.72
N ARG A 29 9.39 15.49 3.63
CA ARG A 29 8.78 15.04 4.90
C ARG A 29 7.54 14.16 4.68
N THR A 30 6.66 14.54 3.75
CA THR A 30 5.45 13.74 3.46
C THR A 30 5.83 12.38 2.90
N ILE A 31 6.79 12.30 1.97
CA ILE A 31 7.26 11.03 1.41
C ILE A 31 7.89 10.18 2.52
N ALA A 32 8.80 10.77 3.31
CA ALA A 32 9.45 10.08 4.42
C ALA A 32 8.44 9.59 5.46
N ASP A 33 7.38 10.34 5.76
CA ASP A 33 6.36 9.95 6.73
C ASP A 33 5.59 8.70 6.31
N VAL A 34 5.24 8.58 5.03
CA VAL A 34 4.58 7.37 4.50
C VAL A 34 5.49 6.15 4.63
N LEU A 35 6.77 6.26 4.27
CA LEU A 35 7.73 5.16 4.38
C LEU A 35 7.98 4.79 5.85
N MET A 36 8.15 5.79 6.70
CA MET A 36 8.32 5.58 8.14
C MET A 36 7.12 4.91 8.79
N GLN A 37 5.90 5.29 8.39
CA GLN A 37 4.70 4.63 8.91
C GLN A 37 4.67 3.14 8.52
N ALA A 38 5.13 2.79 7.31
CA ALA A 38 5.26 1.40 6.90
C ALA A 38 6.28 0.64 7.76
N ASP A 39 7.47 1.22 7.98
CA ASP A 39 8.48 0.61 8.84
C ASP A 39 7.99 0.49 10.30
N LEU A 40 7.33 1.51 10.84
CA LEU A 40 6.77 1.46 12.18
C LEU A 40 5.69 0.38 12.33
N PHE A 41 4.89 0.14 11.30
CA PHE A 41 3.86 -0.88 11.27
C PHE A 41 4.37 -2.30 10.98
N ALA A 42 5.70 -2.47 10.87
CA ALA A 42 6.35 -3.74 10.50
C ALA A 42 5.95 -4.25 9.11
N ILE A 43 5.78 -3.29 8.17
CA ILE A 43 5.53 -3.56 6.74
C ILE A 43 6.77 -3.12 5.95
N GLU A 44 7.91 -3.72 6.26
CA GLU A 44 9.24 -3.32 5.75
C GLU A 44 9.30 -3.27 4.22
N SER A 45 8.51 -4.09 3.54
CA SER A 45 8.42 -4.11 2.07
C SER A 45 8.02 -2.76 1.44
N HIS A 46 7.45 -1.85 2.24
CA HIS A 46 6.96 -0.52 1.80
C HIS A 46 7.63 0.63 2.56
N GLY A 47 8.60 0.35 3.44
CA GLY A 47 9.38 1.32 4.19
C GLY A 47 10.74 1.64 3.53
N ALA A 48 11.79 1.73 4.32
CA ALA A 48 13.16 2.03 3.89
C ALA A 48 13.65 1.15 2.74
N GLN A 49 13.22 -0.12 2.71
CA GLN A 49 13.53 -1.05 1.63
C GLN A 49 13.11 -0.53 0.24
N ARG A 50 12.11 0.36 0.16
CA ARG A 50 11.62 0.92 -1.12
C ARG A 50 12.41 2.15 -1.59
N MET A 51 13.30 2.70 -0.80
CA MET A 51 14.03 3.91 -1.18
C MET A 51 14.84 3.72 -2.48
N MET A 52 15.51 2.58 -2.66
CA MET A 52 16.25 2.29 -3.90
C MET A 52 15.33 2.22 -5.12
N TYR A 53 14.12 1.70 -4.99
CA TYR A 53 13.13 1.69 -6.05
C TYR A 53 12.71 3.13 -6.42
N TYR A 54 12.38 3.98 -5.45
CA TYR A 54 12.01 5.37 -5.71
C TYR A 54 13.18 6.18 -6.29
N HIS A 55 14.39 6.00 -5.75
CA HIS A 55 15.60 6.62 -6.28
C HIS A 55 15.79 6.32 -7.78
N LYS A 56 15.67 5.05 -8.18
CA LYS A 56 15.76 4.65 -9.59
C LYS A 56 14.66 5.24 -10.46
N ASN A 57 13.42 5.31 -9.96
CA ASN A 57 12.31 5.90 -10.71
C ASN A 57 12.45 7.42 -10.88
N ILE A 58 13.02 8.10 -9.92
CA ILE A 58 13.36 9.53 -10.01
C ILE A 58 14.49 9.72 -11.02
N ALA A 59 15.59 8.97 -10.90
CA ALA A 59 16.73 9.06 -11.80
C ALA A 59 16.40 8.75 -13.26
N SER A 60 15.47 7.81 -13.51
CA SER A 60 14.98 7.47 -14.86
C SER A 60 13.99 8.49 -15.44
N GLY A 61 13.49 9.42 -14.63
CA GLY A 61 12.43 10.36 -15.03
C GLY A 61 11.02 9.76 -15.02
N SER A 62 10.83 8.52 -14.54
CA SER A 62 9.51 7.89 -14.35
C SER A 62 8.68 8.60 -13.30
N VAL A 63 9.33 9.24 -12.33
CA VAL A 63 8.72 10.16 -11.36
C VAL A 63 9.15 11.58 -11.68
N ASN A 64 8.19 12.47 -11.89
CA ASN A 64 8.44 13.88 -12.11
C ASN A 64 8.45 14.62 -10.75
N VAL A 65 9.65 14.93 -10.25
CA VAL A 65 9.84 15.61 -8.95
C VAL A 65 9.27 17.02 -8.89
N ARG A 66 9.00 17.64 -10.05
CA ARG A 66 8.42 18.99 -10.15
C ARG A 66 6.93 19.00 -10.45
N ALA A 67 6.33 17.84 -10.65
CA ALA A 67 4.90 17.76 -10.95
C ALA A 67 4.06 18.21 -9.75
N VAL A 68 3.05 18.99 -10.04
CA VAL A 68 2.03 19.42 -9.09
C VAL A 68 0.71 18.79 -9.53
N PRO A 69 0.07 17.94 -8.70
CA PRO A 69 -1.22 17.37 -9.04
C PRO A 69 -2.27 18.45 -9.33
N GLU A 70 -3.02 18.27 -10.41
CA GLU A 70 -4.06 19.22 -10.87
C GLU A 70 -5.45 18.62 -10.70
N ILE A 71 -6.40 19.41 -10.21
CA ILE A 71 -7.82 19.04 -10.20
C ILE A 71 -8.41 19.33 -11.58
N VAL A 72 -8.61 18.28 -12.38
CA VAL A 72 -9.15 18.41 -13.76
C VAL A 72 -10.68 18.44 -13.80
N ARG A 73 -11.33 17.94 -12.75
CA ARG A 73 -12.79 17.98 -12.59
C ARG A 73 -13.17 17.90 -11.12
N GLN A 74 -14.18 18.63 -10.69
CA GLN A 74 -14.72 18.49 -9.34
C GLN A 74 -16.22 18.83 -9.25
N THR A 75 -16.83 18.25 -8.23
CA THR A 75 -18.17 18.57 -7.72
C THR A 75 -18.06 18.89 -6.22
N PRO A 76 -19.13 19.29 -5.54
CA PRO A 76 -19.07 19.46 -4.09
C PRO A 76 -18.55 18.20 -3.35
N VAL A 77 -18.86 16.99 -3.84
CA VAL A 77 -18.56 15.70 -3.18
C VAL A 77 -17.45 14.90 -3.86
N SER A 78 -16.99 15.28 -5.04
CA SER A 78 -15.99 14.48 -5.77
C SER A 78 -14.93 15.34 -6.46
N ALA A 79 -13.80 14.70 -6.83
CA ALA A 79 -12.80 15.28 -7.72
C ALA A 79 -12.08 14.18 -8.53
N LEU A 80 -11.62 14.57 -9.73
CA LEU A 80 -10.62 13.84 -10.50
C LEU A 80 -9.35 14.70 -10.53
N MET A 81 -8.23 14.11 -10.14
CA MET A 81 -6.91 14.72 -10.17
C MET A 81 -6.03 14.04 -11.21
N ASP A 82 -5.25 14.82 -11.95
CA ASP A 82 -4.12 14.33 -12.75
C ASP A 82 -2.83 14.60 -11.98
N ALA A 83 -2.08 13.57 -11.67
CA ALA A 83 -0.85 13.70 -10.89
C ALA A 83 0.37 14.09 -11.75
N HIS A 84 0.26 14.08 -13.07
CA HIS A 84 1.36 14.42 -13.99
C HIS A 84 2.67 13.67 -13.66
N PHE A 85 2.54 12.39 -13.24
CA PHE A 85 3.64 11.53 -12.82
C PHE A 85 4.39 12.01 -11.57
N ALA A 86 3.73 12.77 -10.71
CA ALA A 86 4.25 13.14 -9.40
C ALA A 86 4.54 11.88 -8.55
N MET A 87 5.35 12.07 -7.52
CA MET A 87 5.57 11.07 -6.48
C MET A 87 4.24 10.64 -5.86
N GLY A 88 3.97 9.33 -5.86
CA GLY A 88 2.66 8.79 -5.47
C GLY A 88 2.22 9.17 -4.06
N GLN A 89 3.16 9.26 -3.12
CA GLN A 89 2.86 9.68 -1.75
C GLN A 89 2.32 11.11 -1.69
N LEU A 90 2.82 12.00 -2.53
CA LEU A 90 2.38 13.39 -2.57
C LEU A 90 0.99 13.54 -3.19
N SER A 91 0.79 12.92 -4.36
CA SER A 91 -0.51 12.95 -5.04
C SER A 91 -1.61 12.30 -4.19
N ALA A 92 -1.31 11.19 -3.55
CA ALA A 92 -2.26 10.45 -2.70
C ALA A 92 -2.57 11.20 -1.40
N ALA A 93 -1.57 11.80 -0.74
CA ALA A 93 -1.80 12.62 0.45
C ALA A 93 -2.66 13.86 0.12
N ALA A 94 -2.39 14.53 -1.00
CA ALA A 94 -3.20 15.66 -1.47
C ALA A 94 -4.64 15.23 -1.78
N ALA A 95 -4.82 14.09 -2.46
CA ALA A 95 -6.14 13.56 -2.80
C ALA A 95 -6.95 13.14 -1.56
N MET A 96 -6.33 12.46 -0.60
CA MET A 96 -7.00 12.11 0.66
C MET A 96 -7.34 13.37 1.47
N ARG A 97 -6.46 14.38 1.52
CA ARG A 97 -6.75 15.66 2.16
C ARG A 97 -7.98 16.32 1.53
N LEU A 98 -8.04 16.37 0.21
CA LEU A 98 -9.20 16.90 -0.52
C LEU A 98 -10.48 16.09 -0.23
N ALA A 99 -10.39 14.76 -0.14
CA ALA A 99 -11.52 13.91 0.23
C ALA A 99 -12.02 14.22 1.65
N ILE A 100 -11.10 14.39 2.61
CA ILE A 100 -11.39 14.78 4.00
C ILE A 100 -12.10 16.15 4.05
N ASP A 101 -11.59 17.15 3.33
CA ASP A 101 -12.16 18.49 3.32
C ASP A 101 -13.58 18.50 2.74
N LYS A 102 -13.81 17.73 1.66
CA LYS A 102 -15.15 17.53 1.11
C LYS A 102 -16.07 16.80 2.08
N ALA A 103 -15.59 15.74 2.73
CA ALA A 103 -16.37 14.97 3.71
C ALA A 103 -16.80 15.86 4.88
N LYS A 104 -15.92 16.71 5.39
CA LYS A 104 -16.27 17.69 6.44
C LYS A 104 -17.31 18.73 5.98
N ALA A 105 -17.28 19.10 4.72
CA ALA A 105 -18.20 20.11 4.17
C ALA A 105 -19.57 19.53 3.80
N THR A 106 -19.64 18.28 3.35
CA THR A 106 -20.85 17.68 2.73
C THR A 106 -21.22 16.31 3.26
N GLY A 107 -20.45 15.76 4.20
CA GLY A 107 -20.61 14.41 4.73
C GLY A 107 -19.82 13.35 3.97
N VAL A 108 -19.46 13.55 2.69
CA VAL A 108 -18.71 12.59 1.87
C VAL A 108 -17.76 13.29 0.91
N GLY A 109 -16.58 12.71 0.71
CA GLY A 109 -15.61 13.16 -0.29
C GLY A 109 -15.02 11.98 -1.07
N ILE A 110 -15.07 12.04 -2.40
CA ILE A 110 -14.54 11.01 -3.31
C ILE A 110 -13.52 11.66 -4.24
N VAL A 111 -12.31 11.11 -4.28
CA VAL A 111 -11.25 11.61 -5.16
C VAL A 111 -10.61 10.47 -5.92
N CYS A 112 -10.60 10.57 -7.26
CA CYS A 112 -9.83 9.70 -8.12
C CYS A 112 -8.56 10.42 -8.56
N VAL A 113 -7.47 9.68 -8.72
CA VAL A 113 -6.18 10.20 -9.22
C VAL A 113 -5.72 9.31 -10.36
N ARG A 114 -5.22 9.90 -11.44
CA ARG A 114 -4.56 9.20 -12.55
C ARG A 114 -3.14 9.72 -12.76
N ASN A 115 -2.36 9.03 -13.56
CA ASN A 115 -0.98 9.40 -13.92
C ASN A 115 -0.13 9.63 -12.66
N SER A 116 -0.28 8.75 -11.67
CA SER A 116 0.47 8.77 -10.43
C SER A 116 1.57 7.69 -10.44
N SER A 117 2.25 7.49 -9.34
CA SER A 117 3.22 6.43 -9.14
C SER A 117 2.93 5.65 -7.85
N HIS A 118 3.73 4.63 -7.55
CA HIS A 118 3.59 3.85 -6.32
C HIS A 118 3.54 4.75 -5.07
N TYR A 119 2.54 4.54 -4.19
CA TYR A 119 2.22 5.47 -3.11
C TYR A 119 2.51 4.95 -1.68
N GLY A 120 3.26 3.83 -1.55
CA GLY A 120 3.54 3.20 -0.26
C GLY A 120 2.39 2.30 0.21
N ILE A 121 2.17 2.22 1.53
CA ILE A 121 1.08 1.43 2.11
C ILE A 121 -0.27 2.11 1.89
N ALA A 122 -1.26 1.35 1.42
CA ALA A 122 -2.59 1.89 1.16
C ALA A 122 -3.28 2.41 2.43
N GLY A 123 -3.01 1.78 3.56
CA GLY A 123 -3.61 2.11 4.85
C GLY A 123 -3.15 3.42 5.48
N TYR A 124 -2.09 4.06 4.97
CA TYR A 124 -1.65 5.37 5.45
C TYR A 124 -2.74 6.44 5.26
N TYR A 125 -3.38 6.46 4.11
CA TYR A 125 -4.32 7.51 3.72
C TYR A 125 -5.65 7.44 4.49
N PRO A 126 -6.33 6.29 4.62
CA PRO A 126 -7.52 6.22 5.47
C PRO A 126 -7.22 6.52 6.95
N LEU A 127 -5.99 6.24 7.42
CA LEU A 127 -5.58 6.62 8.77
C LEU A 127 -5.50 8.15 8.95
N MET A 128 -5.17 8.93 7.88
CA MET A 128 -5.27 10.40 7.93
C MET A 128 -6.70 10.85 8.27
N ALA A 129 -7.70 10.27 7.60
CA ALA A 129 -9.12 10.60 7.84
C ALA A 129 -9.58 10.15 9.23
N ALA A 130 -9.17 8.97 9.69
CA ALA A 130 -9.55 8.44 11.00
C ALA A 130 -9.00 9.29 12.15
N ARG A 131 -7.82 9.90 12.01
CA ARG A 131 -7.24 10.87 12.97
C ARG A 131 -8.10 12.14 13.10
N GLU A 132 -8.93 12.41 12.09
CA GLU A 132 -9.87 13.54 12.06
C GLU A 132 -11.32 13.12 12.33
N GLY A 133 -11.53 11.87 12.82
CA GLY A 133 -12.85 11.35 13.20
C GLY A 133 -13.68 10.78 12.05
N LEU A 134 -13.15 10.75 10.82
CA LEU A 134 -13.84 10.26 9.63
C LEU A 134 -13.53 8.79 9.36
N CYS A 135 -14.41 8.13 8.60
CA CYS A 135 -14.14 6.82 8.00
C CYS A 135 -13.59 7.01 6.59
N ALA A 136 -12.67 6.16 6.14
CA ALA A 136 -12.14 6.30 4.80
C ALA A 136 -11.67 5.00 4.17
N PHE A 137 -11.69 4.99 2.82
CA PHE A 137 -11.09 3.97 1.97
C PHE A 137 -9.95 4.57 1.14
N SER A 138 -8.98 3.73 0.82
CA SER A 138 -7.94 3.97 -0.17
C SER A 138 -7.74 2.73 -1.02
N MET A 139 -7.58 2.90 -2.32
CA MET A 139 -7.33 1.83 -3.28
C MET A 139 -6.36 2.31 -4.35
N THR A 140 -5.61 1.38 -4.94
CA THR A 140 -4.76 1.65 -6.10
C THR A 140 -4.70 0.43 -7.00
N ASN A 141 -4.62 0.63 -8.31
CA ASN A 141 -4.17 -0.43 -9.21
C ASN A 141 -2.64 -0.44 -9.31
N THR A 142 -2.08 -1.51 -9.84
CA THR A 142 -0.63 -1.65 -10.09
C THR A 142 -0.41 -2.43 -11.38
N GLY A 143 0.84 -2.48 -11.86
CA GLY A 143 1.22 -3.34 -12.98
C GLY A 143 0.82 -4.80 -12.78
N PRO A 144 0.61 -5.56 -13.86
CA PRO A 144 0.03 -6.90 -13.83
C PRO A 144 1.00 -7.92 -13.22
N ILE A 145 0.55 -8.60 -12.17
CA ILE A 145 1.26 -9.71 -11.51
C ILE A 145 0.31 -10.84 -11.09
N MET A 146 -1.00 -10.61 -11.17
CA MET A 146 -2.03 -11.55 -10.76
C MET A 146 -2.78 -12.07 -11.98
N VAL A 147 -3.01 -13.38 -11.99
CA VAL A 147 -3.83 -14.05 -13.02
C VAL A 147 -5.31 -14.01 -12.63
N PRO A 148 -6.24 -13.85 -13.58
CA PRO A 148 -7.67 -14.06 -13.33
C PRO A 148 -7.96 -15.49 -12.87
N THR A 149 -9.06 -15.71 -12.15
CA THR A 149 -9.52 -17.08 -11.85
C THR A 149 -9.74 -17.84 -13.15
N PHE A 150 -9.12 -19.02 -13.29
CA PHE A 150 -9.04 -19.85 -14.51
C PHE A 150 -8.18 -19.28 -15.64
N GLY A 151 -7.57 -18.10 -15.45
CA GLY A 151 -6.57 -17.55 -16.39
C GLY A 151 -5.16 -17.96 -16.01
N ARG A 152 -4.22 -17.77 -16.94
CA ARG A 152 -2.78 -17.94 -16.71
C ARG A 152 -1.94 -16.77 -17.22
N GLU A 153 -2.57 -15.73 -17.73
CA GLU A 153 -1.94 -14.47 -18.11
C GLU A 153 -2.12 -13.45 -17.00
N MET A 154 -1.08 -12.72 -16.65
CA MET A 154 -1.16 -11.66 -15.63
C MET A 154 -1.93 -10.47 -16.20
N MET A 155 -3.12 -10.22 -15.65
CA MET A 155 -4.06 -9.19 -16.12
C MET A 155 -4.39 -8.16 -15.06
N LEU A 156 -4.03 -8.40 -13.81
CA LEU A 156 -4.35 -7.54 -12.67
C LEU A 156 -3.11 -7.34 -11.80
N GLY A 157 -3.06 -6.21 -11.11
CA GLY A 157 -2.05 -5.93 -10.12
C GLY A 157 -2.34 -6.56 -8.76
N THR A 158 -1.59 -6.14 -7.73
CA THR A 158 -1.93 -6.46 -6.33
C THR A 158 -3.23 -5.81 -5.89
N ASN A 159 -3.62 -4.74 -6.55
CA ASN A 159 -4.87 -4.00 -6.40
C ASN A 159 -5.33 -3.92 -4.94
N PRO A 160 -4.51 -3.31 -4.04
CA PRO A 160 -4.82 -3.27 -2.62
C PRO A 160 -6.02 -2.38 -2.34
N LEU A 161 -6.72 -2.74 -1.27
CA LEU A 161 -7.73 -1.89 -0.65
C LEU A 161 -7.44 -1.73 0.84
N ALA A 162 -7.65 -0.54 1.35
CA ALA A 162 -7.51 -0.21 2.75
C ALA A 162 -8.75 0.52 3.27
N PHE A 163 -9.09 0.28 4.52
CA PHE A 163 -10.18 0.95 5.21
C PHE A 163 -9.78 1.28 6.65
N CYS A 164 -10.16 2.45 7.12
CA CYS A 164 -9.97 2.85 8.51
C CYS A 164 -11.26 3.46 9.08
N MET A 165 -11.57 3.09 10.32
CA MET A 165 -12.68 3.62 11.08
C MET A 165 -12.26 3.92 12.52
N PRO A 166 -12.61 5.09 13.09
CA PRO A 166 -12.29 5.41 14.49
C PRO A 166 -12.82 4.38 15.47
N ALA A 167 -11.96 3.94 16.39
CA ALA A 167 -12.27 3.04 17.51
C ALA A 167 -11.23 3.24 18.62
N ASP A 168 -11.45 2.68 19.82
CA ASP A 168 -10.56 2.71 20.96
C ASP A 168 -10.06 1.30 21.34
N PRO A 169 -8.81 1.16 21.82
CA PRO A 169 -7.77 2.19 22.02
C PRO A 169 -7.04 2.58 20.73
N VAL A 170 -7.24 1.85 19.63
CA VAL A 170 -6.69 2.11 18.30
C VAL A 170 -7.81 1.97 17.26
N PRO A 171 -7.76 2.69 16.14
CA PRO A 171 -8.77 2.57 15.11
C PRO A 171 -8.79 1.15 14.51
N PHE A 172 -9.94 0.72 13.99
CA PHE A 172 -9.97 -0.39 13.06
C PHE A 172 -9.20 0.04 11.81
N TRP A 173 -8.15 -0.71 11.48
CA TRP A 173 -7.27 -0.41 10.35
C TRP A 173 -7.02 -1.69 9.54
N PHE A 174 -7.54 -1.71 8.33
CA PHE A 174 -7.39 -2.81 7.40
C PHE A 174 -6.63 -2.34 6.17
N ASP A 175 -5.60 -3.07 5.77
CA ASP A 175 -4.81 -2.83 4.56
C ASP A 175 -4.38 -4.18 3.99
N ALA A 176 -4.84 -4.52 2.81
CA ALA A 176 -4.54 -5.79 2.18
C ALA A 176 -4.53 -5.71 0.65
N SER A 177 -3.63 -6.47 0.04
CA SER A 177 -3.72 -6.78 -1.39
C SER A 177 -4.91 -7.70 -1.66
N THR A 178 -5.40 -7.70 -2.89
CA THR A 178 -6.43 -8.65 -3.38
C THR A 178 -5.80 -9.93 -3.96
N THR A 179 -4.48 -10.05 -3.90
CA THR A 179 -3.74 -11.28 -4.18
C THR A 179 -3.62 -12.16 -2.94
N VAL A 180 -3.45 -13.48 -3.10
CA VAL A 180 -3.23 -14.39 -1.98
C VAL A 180 -1.94 -14.07 -1.22
N VAL A 181 -0.96 -13.50 -1.92
CA VAL A 181 0.34 -13.09 -1.39
C VAL A 181 0.88 -11.91 -2.22
N THR A 182 1.72 -11.07 -1.63
CA THR A 182 2.40 -9.98 -2.35
C THR A 182 3.65 -10.49 -3.09
N LEU A 183 4.07 -9.80 -4.16
CA LEU A 183 5.33 -10.10 -4.86
C LEU A 183 6.54 -10.07 -3.91
N GLY A 184 6.59 -9.10 -2.99
CA GLY A 184 7.66 -9.03 -1.99
C GLY A 184 7.77 -10.28 -1.11
N LYS A 185 6.66 -11.02 -0.90
CA LYS A 185 6.71 -12.30 -0.19
C LYS A 185 7.33 -13.40 -1.04
N VAL A 186 7.04 -13.43 -2.34
CA VAL A 186 7.71 -14.35 -3.30
C VAL A 186 9.21 -14.07 -3.32
N GLU A 187 9.62 -12.80 -3.39
CA GLU A 187 11.02 -12.38 -3.31
C GLU A 187 11.73 -12.85 -2.04
N VAL A 188 11.06 -12.76 -0.87
CA VAL A 188 11.61 -13.23 0.42
C VAL A 188 11.83 -14.74 0.39
N TYR A 189 10.90 -15.52 -0.17
CA TYR A 189 11.05 -16.97 -0.28
C TYR A 189 12.18 -17.33 -1.25
N ALA A 190 12.30 -16.63 -2.39
CA ALA A 190 13.41 -16.80 -3.33
C ALA A 190 14.76 -16.51 -2.65
N LYS A 191 14.91 -15.36 -1.95
CA LYS A 191 16.13 -15.00 -1.22
C LYS A 191 16.52 -16.02 -0.14
N ARG A 192 15.54 -16.69 0.46
CA ARG A 192 15.75 -17.70 1.52
C ARG A 192 15.89 -19.12 0.98
N GLU A 193 15.85 -19.30 -0.33
CA GLU A 193 15.89 -20.61 -1.00
C GLU A 193 14.86 -21.61 -0.44
N LYS A 194 13.66 -21.09 -0.11
CA LYS A 194 12.57 -21.90 0.46
C LYS A 194 11.45 -22.08 -0.55
N PRO A 195 10.84 -23.28 -0.62
CA PRO A 195 9.65 -23.47 -1.43
C PRO A 195 8.48 -22.65 -0.85
N MET A 196 7.70 -22.04 -1.74
CA MET A 196 6.46 -21.36 -1.37
C MET A 196 5.36 -22.37 -1.02
N PRO A 197 4.37 -21.98 -0.20
CA PRO A 197 3.15 -22.74 -0.04
C PRO A 197 2.45 -22.95 -1.38
N GLN A 198 1.87 -24.13 -1.57
CA GLN A 198 1.03 -24.43 -2.73
C GLN A 198 -0.20 -23.52 -2.77
N GLY A 199 -0.63 -23.12 -3.97
CA GLY A 199 -1.78 -22.26 -4.18
C GLY A 199 -1.49 -20.74 -4.01
N TRP A 200 -0.20 -20.35 -4.00
CA TRP A 200 0.18 -18.93 -4.08
C TRP A 200 0.37 -18.46 -5.51
N THR A 201 0.96 -19.31 -6.34
CA THR A 201 1.31 -19.00 -7.73
C THR A 201 0.99 -20.18 -8.63
N ILE A 202 0.80 -19.90 -9.92
CA ILE A 202 0.78 -20.88 -11.00
C ILE A 202 1.87 -20.55 -12.02
N ASP A 203 2.39 -21.58 -12.67
CA ASP A 203 3.38 -21.44 -13.73
C ASP A 203 2.75 -21.24 -15.12
N GLU A 204 3.58 -21.25 -16.14
CA GLU A 204 3.20 -21.10 -17.55
C GLU A 204 2.23 -22.18 -18.07
N ASN A 205 2.14 -23.32 -17.39
CA ASN A 205 1.21 -24.40 -17.71
C ASN A 205 -0.12 -24.29 -16.96
N GLY A 206 -0.20 -23.37 -15.98
CA GLY A 206 -1.34 -23.22 -15.08
C GLY A 206 -1.29 -24.15 -13.85
N GLU A 207 -0.14 -24.80 -13.62
CA GLU A 207 0.06 -25.69 -12.49
C GLU A 207 0.58 -24.93 -11.27
N SER A 208 0.13 -25.32 -10.06
CA SER A 208 0.60 -24.70 -8.82
C SER A 208 2.12 -24.83 -8.68
N CYS A 209 2.82 -23.71 -8.53
CA CYS A 209 4.28 -23.65 -8.50
C CYS A 209 4.78 -23.18 -7.13
N ALA A 210 5.62 -23.98 -6.48
CA ALA A 210 6.26 -23.64 -5.20
C ALA A 210 7.70 -23.09 -5.38
N ASP A 211 8.23 -23.08 -6.62
CA ASP A 211 9.57 -22.56 -6.90
C ASP A 211 9.55 -21.03 -6.93
N ALA A 212 9.99 -20.42 -5.81
CA ALA A 212 10.02 -18.98 -5.65
C ALA A 212 10.98 -18.27 -6.62
N HIS A 213 12.13 -18.89 -6.96
CA HIS A 213 13.08 -18.30 -7.92
C HIS A 213 12.53 -18.28 -9.33
N LYS A 214 11.91 -19.41 -9.78
CA LYS A 214 11.23 -19.48 -11.07
C LYS A 214 10.15 -18.40 -11.15
N MET A 215 9.23 -18.39 -10.19
CA MET A 215 8.09 -17.49 -10.22
C MET A 215 8.47 -16.01 -10.11
N ASN A 216 9.43 -15.66 -9.26
CA ASN A 216 9.91 -14.28 -9.16
C ASN A 216 10.48 -13.79 -10.50
N ARG A 217 11.31 -14.60 -11.17
CA ARG A 217 11.89 -14.27 -12.46
C ARG A 217 10.81 -14.16 -13.54
N SER A 218 9.89 -15.13 -13.63
CA SER A 218 8.82 -15.13 -14.66
C SER A 218 7.87 -13.97 -14.50
N ILE A 219 7.48 -13.61 -13.24
CA ILE A 219 6.61 -12.46 -12.97
C ILE A 219 7.30 -11.16 -13.38
N LEU A 220 8.57 -10.96 -13.01
CA LEU A 220 9.33 -9.77 -13.39
C LEU A 220 9.59 -9.66 -14.90
N ALA A 221 9.67 -10.79 -15.60
CA ALA A 221 9.81 -10.85 -17.06
C ALA A 221 8.48 -10.69 -17.81
N GLY A 222 7.34 -10.69 -17.11
CA GLY A 222 6.02 -10.63 -17.76
C GLY A 222 5.63 -11.90 -18.50
N GLU A 223 6.18 -13.05 -18.09
CA GLU A 223 5.89 -14.36 -18.69
C GLU A 223 4.54 -14.91 -18.21
N MET A 224 4.04 -15.97 -18.84
CA MET A 224 2.82 -16.68 -18.43
C MET A 224 2.96 -17.28 -17.03
N GLY A 225 1.84 -17.39 -16.33
CA GLY A 225 1.78 -17.70 -14.91
C GLY A 225 1.70 -16.43 -14.07
N GLY A 226 1.63 -16.56 -12.76
CA GLY A 226 1.56 -15.39 -11.85
C GLY A 226 1.03 -15.73 -10.48
N ILE A 227 0.77 -14.69 -9.70
CA ILE A 227 0.21 -14.81 -8.35
C ILE A 227 -1.31 -15.04 -8.46
N LEU A 228 -1.84 -15.89 -7.58
CA LEU A 228 -3.27 -16.16 -7.51
C LEU A 228 -4.04 -15.07 -6.73
N PRO A 229 -5.34 -14.89 -7.02
CA PRO A 229 -6.21 -14.01 -6.23
C PRO A 229 -6.32 -14.46 -4.77
N LEU A 230 -6.72 -13.57 -3.89
CA LEU A 230 -7.06 -13.88 -2.50
C LEU A 230 -8.10 -15.01 -2.45
N GLY A 231 -7.83 -16.05 -1.68
CA GLY A 231 -8.55 -17.31 -1.68
C GLY A 231 -7.80 -18.42 -2.45
N GLY A 232 -6.93 -18.06 -3.37
CA GLY A 232 -6.06 -19.02 -4.07
C GLY A 232 -6.72 -19.64 -5.31
N GLU A 233 -6.49 -20.92 -5.52
CA GLU A 233 -6.85 -21.63 -6.76
C GLU A 233 -8.36 -21.86 -6.91
N GLY A 234 -8.90 -21.43 -8.04
CA GLY A 234 -10.22 -21.74 -8.52
C GLY A 234 -11.38 -21.27 -7.62
N GLU A 235 -12.55 -21.83 -7.83
CA GLU A 235 -13.76 -21.48 -7.08
C GLU A 235 -13.84 -22.21 -5.75
N LEU A 236 -13.40 -23.46 -5.67
CA LEU A 236 -13.49 -24.27 -4.46
C LEU A 236 -12.67 -23.68 -3.30
N ARG A 237 -11.57 -22.98 -3.59
CA ARG A 237 -10.79 -22.22 -2.60
C ARG A 237 -11.17 -20.75 -2.53
N SER A 238 -12.25 -20.34 -3.20
CA SER A 238 -12.78 -18.97 -3.20
C SER A 238 -11.89 -17.92 -3.91
N GLY A 239 -10.97 -18.31 -4.79
CA GLY A 239 -10.14 -17.39 -5.56
C GLY A 239 -10.95 -16.40 -6.41
N HIS A 240 -12.12 -16.80 -6.92
CA HIS A 240 -13.05 -15.92 -7.63
C HIS A 240 -13.51 -14.71 -6.80
N LYS A 241 -13.51 -14.79 -5.47
CA LYS A 241 -13.86 -13.65 -4.60
C LYS A 241 -12.76 -12.62 -4.58
N GLY A 242 -11.48 -13.05 -4.41
CA GLY A 242 -10.32 -12.17 -4.52
C GLY A 242 -10.19 -11.55 -5.92
N TYR A 243 -10.45 -12.34 -6.96
CA TYR A 243 -10.51 -11.85 -8.34
C TYR A 243 -11.57 -10.76 -8.53
N GLY A 244 -12.79 -10.98 -8.02
CA GLY A 244 -13.85 -9.97 -8.03
C GLY A 244 -13.48 -8.70 -7.28
N LEU A 245 -12.83 -8.80 -6.12
CA LEU A 245 -12.32 -7.65 -5.37
C LEU A 245 -11.27 -6.88 -6.17
N ALA A 246 -10.35 -7.57 -6.85
CA ALA A 246 -9.33 -6.93 -7.69
C ALA A 246 -9.92 -6.17 -8.87
N ILE A 247 -10.95 -6.73 -9.53
CA ILE A 247 -11.69 -6.03 -10.60
C ILE A 247 -12.41 -4.80 -10.04
N MET A 248 -13.00 -4.89 -8.85
CA MET A 248 -13.64 -3.74 -8.21
C MET A 248 -12.62 -2.62 -7.96
N VAL A 249 -11.43 -2.94 -7.47
CA VAL A 249 -10.35 -1.96 -7.30
C VAL A 249 -9.95 -1.36 -8.65
N GLU A 250 -9.75 -2.19 -9.69
CA GLU A 250 -9.41 -1.72 -11.03
C GLU A 250 -10.49 -0.76 -11.58
N ALA A 251 -11.77 -1.10 -11.40
CA ALA A 251 -12.90 -0.27 -11.84
C ALA A 251 -12.94 1.08 -11.14
N LEU A 252 -12.69 1.12 -9.82
CA LEU A 252 -12.71 2.37 -9.04
C LEU A 252 -11.44 3.22 -9.26
N THR A 253 -10.33 2.61 -9.65
CA THR A 253 -9.06 3.30 -9.90
C THR A 253 -8.85 3.56 -11.39
N GLY A 254 -8.29 2.63 -12.16
CA GLY A 254 -7.93 2.79 -13.55
C GLY A 254 -9.10 3.24 -14.43
N VAL A 255 -10.25 2.52 -14.36
CA VAL A 255 -11.40 2.83 -15.21
C VAL A 255 -12.04 4.16 -14.83
N LEU A 256 -12.35 4.38 -13.55
CA LEU A 256 -13.06 5.59 -13.11
C LEU A 256 -12.19 6.85 -13.24
N ALA A 257 -10.88 6.74 -12.98
CA ALA A 257 -9.94 7.85 -13.18
C ALA A 257 -9.56 8.07 -14.64
N GLN A 258 -9.94 7.16 -15.57
CA GLN A 258 -9.51 7.17 -16.97
C GLN A 258 -7.98 7.15 -17.10
N GLY A 259 -7.31 6.39 -16.23
CA GLY A 259 -5.89 6.10 -16.26
C GLY A 259 -5.60 4.76 -16.94
N LEU A 260 -4.33 4.32 -16.93
CA LEU A 260 -3.96 3.01 -17.46
C LEU A 260 -4.55 1.88 -16.61
N LEU A 261 -5.00 0.84 -17.28
CA LEU A 261 -5.39 -0.42 -16.65
C LEU A 261 -4.15 -1.27 -16.37
N SER A 262 -4.24 -2.19 -15.41
CA SER A 262 -3.10 -3.04 -15.03
C SER A 262 -2.37 -3.68 -16.21
N PRO A 263 -3.02 -4.29 -17.21
CA PRO A 263 -2.33 -4.87 -18.38
C PRO A 263 -1.60 -3.83 -19.23
N GLU A 264 -2.11 -2.60 -19.30
CA GLU A 264 -1.55 -1.53 -20.12
C GLU A 264 -0.28 -0.91 -19.50
N MET A 265 -0.04 -1.16 -18.21
CA MET A 265 1.18 -0.72 -17.51
C MET A 265 2.39 -1.59 -17.84
N GLN A 266 2.19 -2.78 -18.41
CA GLN A 266 3.29 -3.66 -18.78
C GLN A 266 4.13 -3.02 -19.90
N GLY A 267 5.41 -2.81 -19.61
CA GLY A 267 6.34 -2.14 -20.55
C GLY A 267 6.15 -0.63 -20.67
N ALA A 268 5.21 -0.04 -19.96
CA ALA A 268 5.10 1.42 -19.87
C ALA A 268 6.30 2.01 -19.10
N HIS A 269 6.71 3.23 -19.49
CA HIS A 269 7.78 3.93 -18.78
C HIS A 269 7.21 4.55 -17.49
N GLY A 270 7.44 3.91 -16.34
CA GLY A 270 6.92 4.33 -15.03
C GLY A 270 5.70 3.51 -14.58
N ASP A 271 5.28 3.75 -13.35
CA ASP A 271 4.21 2.96 -12.71
C ASP A 271 2.81 3.28 -13.25
N HIS A 272 2.56 4.51 -13.64
CA HIS A 272 1.27 5.02 -14.18
C HIS A 272 0.04 4.59 -13.37
N THR A 273 0.18 4.46 -12.05
CA THR A 273 -0.89 3.99 -11.19
C THR A 273 -2.02 5.00 -11.05
N SER A 274 -3.21 4.49 -10.83
CA SER A 274 -4.40 5.27 -10.50
C SER A 274 -4.86 4.96 -9.09
N HIS A 275 -5.41 5.96 -8.39
CA HIS A 275 -5.84 5.81 -7.01
C HIS A 275 -7.30 6.22 -6.84
N PHE A 276 -7.93 5.66 -5.82
CA PHE A 276 -9.27 6.01 -5.38
C PHE A 276 -9.27 6.26 -3.88
N PHE A 277 -9.86 7.39 -3.47
CA PHE A 277 -10.03 7.77 -2.07
C PHE A 277 -11.49 8.12 -1.81
N LEU A 278 -12.02 7.62 -0.70
CA LEU A 278 -13.34 7.95 -0.18
C LEU A 278 -13.19 8.27 1.30
N ALA A 279 -13.60 9.45 1.73
CA ALA A 279 -13.78 9.80 3.12
C ALA A 279 -15.27 10.11 3.38
N PHE A 280 -15.79 9.73 4.54
CA PHE A 280 -17.15 10.04 4.93
C PHE A 280 -17.27 10.28 6.44
N ASP A 281 -18.19 11.18 6.79
CA ASP A 281 -18.44 11.56 8.17
C ASP A 281 -19.48 10.62 8.80
N PRO A 282 -19.12 9.88 9.87
CA PRO A 282 -20.09 9.06 10.60
C PRO A 282 -21.25 9.87 11.21
N ALA A 283 -21.08 11.18 11.39
CA ALA A 283 -22.15 12.06 11.86
C ALA A 283 -23.40 12.07 10.95
N MET A 284 -23.27 11.64 9.68
CA MET A 284 -24.43 11.46 8.80
C MET A 284 -25.39 10.35 9.26
N PHE A 285 -24.93 9.45 10.13
CA PHE A 285 -25.69 8.27 10.57
C PHE A 285 -26.08 8.29 12.05
N GLY A 286 -25.52 9.21 12.85
CA GLY A 286 -25.79 9.33 14.27
C GLY A 286 -24.66 10.05 15.01
N ASP A 287 -24.68 9.95 16.34
CA ASP A 287 -23.61 10.53 17.16
C ASP A 287 -22.27 9.82 16.89
N PRO A 288 -21.24 10.53 16.42
CA PRO A 288 -19.92 9.95 16.14
C PRO A 288 -19.28 9.27 17.36
N ALA A 289 -19.53 9.78 18.57
CA ALA A 289 -19.00 9.19 19.80
C ALA A 289 -19.66 7.83 20.09
N GLU A 290 -20.98 7.71 19.88
CA GLU A 290 -21.71 6.44 20.05
C GLU A 290 -21.29 5.43 18.99
N ILE A 291 -21.14 5.86 17.73
CA ILE A 291 -20.67 5.01 16.61
C ILE A 291 -19.25 4.49 16.91
N ARG A 292 -18.33 5.36 17.35
CA ARG A 292 -16.97 4.96 17.76
C ARG A 292 -16.98 3.97 18.93
N ALA A 293 -17.79 4.24 19.96
CA ALA A 293 -17.92 3.34 21.10
C ALA A 293 -18.50 1.98 20.67
N GLN A 294 -19.46 1.96 19.74
CA GLN A 294 -20.02 0.73 19.21
C GLN A 294 -18.99 -0.08 18.42
N MET A 295 -18.16 0.57 17.59
CA MET A 295 -17.07 -0.09 16.89
C MET A 295 -16.05 -0.67 17.89
N SER A 296 -15.65 0.10 18.89
CA SER A 296 -14.72 -0.35 19.95
C SER A 296 -15.25 -1.58 20.68
N ARG A 297 -16.54 -1.55 21.07
CA ARG A 297 -17.23 -2.70 21.70
C ARG A 297 -17.24 -3.91 20.78
N TYR A 298 -17.56 -3.75 19.50
CA TYR A 298 -17.57 -4.84 18.53
C TYR A 298 -16.18 -5.50 18.37
N LEU A 299 -15.12 -4.70 18.24
CA LEU A 299 -13.77 -5.24 18.22
C LEU A 299 -13.41 -5.99 19.50
N GLN A 300 -13.87 -5.51 20.67
CA GLN A 300 -13.65 -6.21 21.94
C GLN A 300 -14.40 -7.54 21.97
N MET A 301 -15.66 -7.61 21.51
CA MET A 301 -16.40 -8.86 21.42
C MET A 301 -15.69 -9.91 20.56
N LEU A 302 -15.06 -9.50 19.45
CA LEU A 302 -14.27 -10.40 18.60
C LEU A 302 -13.05 -10.96 19.35
N ARG A 303 -12.33 -10.10 20.10
CA ARG A 303 -11.17 -10.51 20.91
C ARG A 303 -11.55 -11.47 22.03
N ASP A 304 -12.70 -11.27 22.64
CA ASP A 304 -13.20 -12.05 23.77
C ASP A 304 -13.87 -13.37 23.34
N SER A 305 -14.15 -13.53 22.05
CA SER A 305 -14.76 -14.77 21.54
C SER A 305 -13.89 -16.00 21.82
N GLU A 306 -14.51 -17.18 21.81
CA GLU A 306 -13.80 -18.43 22.08
C GLU A 306 -12.67 -18.66 21.08
N LYS A 307 -11.50 -19.03 21.59
CA LYS A 307 -10.29 -19.20 20.82
C LYS A 307 -10.10 -20.65 20.41
N LEU A 308 -9.48 -20.87 19.26
CA LEU A 308 -9.05 -22.21 18.88
C LEU A 308 -8.04 -22.77 19.89
N PRO A 309 -8.04 -24.08 20.15
CA PRO A 309 -7.03 -24.72 20.98
C PRO A 309 -5.60 -24.35 20.55
N GLY A 310 -4.75 -24.00 21.50
CA GLY A 310 -3.37 -23.56 21.25
C GLY A 310 -3.21 -22.10 20.88
N HIS A 311 -4.28 -21.31 20.85
CA HIS A 311 -4.25 -19.88 20.63
C HIS A 311 -4.71 -19.10 21.87
N GLU A 312 -3.88 -18.16 22.32
CA GLU A 312 -4.16 -17.37 23.53
C GLU A 312 -4.90 -16.05 23.20
N ARG A 313 -4.80 -15.58 21.95
CA ARG A 313 -5.33 -14.28 21.56
C ARG A 313 -5.89 -14.28 20.13
N ILE A 314 -7.01 -13.57 19.94
CA ILE A 314 -7.53 -13.15 18.65
C ILE A 314 -7.11 -11.70 18.40
N TYR A 315 -6.57 -11.45 17.23
CA TYR A 315 -6.21 -10.10 16.78
C TYR A 315 -7.27 -9.56 15.84
N THR A 316 -7.64 -8.31 16.04
CA THR A 316 -8.43 -7.57 15.06
C THR A 316 -7.52 -6.81 14.09
N PRO A 317 -7.95 -6.51 12.85
CA PRO A 317 -7.13 -5.79 11.88
C PRO A 317 -6.59 -4.47 12.45
N GLY A 318 -5.29 -4.24 12.27
CA GLY A 318 -4.57 -3.08 12.77
C GLY A 318 -3.82 -3.31 14.07
N GLU A 319 -4.28 -4.16 15.00
CA GLU A 319 -3.65 -4.30 16.33
C GLU A 319 -2.15 -4.59 16.26
N LYS A 320 -1.74 -5.57 15.46
CA LYS A 320 -0.31 -5.92 15.31
C LYS A 320 0.52 -4.77 14.78
N ALA A 321 -0.05 -3.94 13.89
CA ALA A 321 0.63 -2.77 13.33
C ALA A 321 0.84 -1.69 14.41
N PHE A 322 -0.19 -1.36 15.19
CA PHE A 322 -0.07 -0.38 16.28
C PHE A 322 0.82 -0.88 17.43
N GLU A 323 0.79 -2.17 17.75
CA GLU A 323 1.72 -2.77 18.73
C GLU A 323 3.17 -2.70 18.22
N ALA A 324 3.40 -2.99 16.95
CA ALA A 324 4.71 -2.85 16.32
C ALA A 324 5.20 -1.41 16.34
N GLN A 325 4.33 -0.44 16.03
CA GLN A 325 4.66 0.98 16.10
C GLN A 325 5.08 1.37 17.52
N ALA A 326 4.29 1.04 18.53
CA ALA A 326 4.61 1.36 19.93
C ALA A 326 5.95 0.75 20.37
N ARG A 327 6.27 -0.45 19.91
CA ARG A 327 7.54 -1.12 20.17
C ARG A 327 8.70 -0.45 19.42
N ARG A 328 8.56 -0.24 18.09
CA ARG A 328 9.63 0.32 17.24
C ARG A 328 9.96 1.77 17.55
N MET A 329 9.00 2.52 18.04
CA MET A 329 9.25 3.88 18.56
C MET A 329 10.16 3.88 19.79
N ARG A 330 10.12 2.84 20.65
CA ARG A 330 10.98 2.71 21.84
C ARG A 330 12.32 2.05 21.54
N GLU A 331 12.30 0.98 20.74
CA GLU A 331 13.41 0.06 20.54
C GLU A 331 14.21 0.32 19.28
N GLY A 332 13.66 1.13 18.35
CA GLY A 332 14.20 1.36 17.03
C GLY A 332 13.63 0.37 15.99
N ILE A 333 13.98 0.62 14.76
CA ILE A 333 13.51 -0.10 13.56
C ILE A 333 14.60 -1.07 13.12
N PRO A 334 14.30 -2.38 13.00
CA PRO A 334 15.22 -3.35 12.42
C PRO A 334 15.33 -3.10 10.90
N VAL A 335 16.51 -2.78 10.42
CA VAL A 335 16.83 -2.61 9.00
C VAL A 335 17.71 -3.77 8.56
N GLU A 336 17.25 -4.52 7.55
CA GLU A 336 18.01 -5.63 6.97
C GLU A 336 19.33 -5.14 6.36
N GLU A 337 20.39 -5.94 6.47
CA GLU A 337 21.74 -5.59 6.02
C GLU A 337 21.80 -5.17 4.54
N LYS A 338 21.07 -5.87 3.66
CA LYS A 338 21.02 -5.53 2.23
C LYS A 338 20.35 -4.17 2.01
N THR A 339 19.25 -3.90 2.71
CA THR A 339 18.60 -2.58 2.67
C THR A 339 19.55 -1.50 3.15
N LEU A 340 20.29 -1.74 4.24
CA LEU A 340 21.27 -0.78 4.75
C LEU A 340 22.39 -0.48 3.73
N LEU A 341 22.84 -1.50 3.01
CA LEU A 341 23.81 -1.31 1.91
C LEU A 341 23.23 -0.48 0.77
N GLU A 342 21.97 -0.71 0.39
CA GLU A 342 21.26 0.08 -0.62
C GLU A 342 21.10 1.55 -0.17
N LEU A 343 20.75 1.79 1.10
CA LEU A 343 20.65 3.16 1.64
C LEU A 343 22.02 3.88 1.63
N ARG A 344 23.11 3.19 1.97
CA ARG A 344 24.46 3.73 1.90
C ARG A 344 24.90 4.02 0.47
N ALA A 345 24.48 3.21 -0.50
CA ALA A 345 24.76 3.47 -1.92
C ALA A 345 24.05 4.75 -2.40
N ILE A 346 22.77 4.93 -2.07
CA ILE A 346 22.03 6.18 -2.35
C ILE A 346 22.71 7.37 -1.68
N ALA A 347 23.12 7.21 -0.42
CA ALA A 347 23.81 8.28 0.31
C ALA A 347 25.11 8.72 -0.38
N ALA A 348 25.91 7.76 -0.84
CA ALA A 348 27.16 8.03 -1.55
C ALA A 348 26.92 8.72 -2.90
N GLU A 349 25.90 8.29 -3.66
CA GLU A 349 25.56 8.88 -4.95
C GLU A 349 25.06 10.32 -4.82
N LEU A 350 24.25 10.62 -3.82
CA LEU A 350 23.64 11.94 -3.60
C LEU A 350 24.52 12.87 -2.73
N GLY A 351 25.61 12.37 -2.16
CA GLY A 351 26.47 13.13 -1.26
C GLY A 351 25.77 13.53 0.05
N VAL A 352 24.91 12.65 0.60
CA VAL A 352 24.27 12.83 1.91
C VAL A 352 25.00 12.00 2.97
N GLU A 353 24.88 12.41 4.23
CA GLU A 353 25.41 11.63 5.35
C GLU A 353 24.70 10.27 5.44
N ALA A 354 25.48 9.18 5.46
CA ALA A 354 24.96 7.82 5.55
C ALA A 354 24.38 7.51 6.93
N ILE A 355 23.49 6.49 6.98
CA ILE A 355 22.86 5.99 8.19
C ILE A 355 23.65 4.79 8.74
#